data_292c872c30514da39f6602f317b5f995
#
_entry.id   292c872c30514da39f6602f317b5f995
#
_cell.length_a   1.000
_cell.length_b   1.000
_cell.length_c   1.000
_cell.angle_alpha   90.00
_cell.angle_beta   90.00
_cell.angle_gamma   90.00
#
_symmetry.space_group_name_H-M   'P 1'
#
loop_
_entity.id
_entity.type
_entity.pdbx_description
1 polymer ?
#
loop_
_entity_poly.entity_id
_entity_poly.type
_entity_poly.pdbx_seq_one_letter_code
_entity_poly.pdbx_strand_id
1 'polypeptide(L)'
;DKKDEVTKKEKGLSIHEIDGKTVITAPTGAVYLNEFMITLPSGILNKKETGCGATTVVLENQENVIIACPTRQLIINKVAQYPNSRCLYKLLAVQKGVGKNHIEKYIEECLGNQPVKIMVTYDSFPRALAVMKQKGIECKIVVDEYQEILDAYVYRNTAIKNLLHELKDYSNVTYLSATPIPVSYTHLR
;
A
#
# COMPACT_ATOMS: atom_id res chain seq x y z
N ASP A 1 23.16 11.02 -8.12
CA ASP A 1 22.78 11.57 -6.81
C ASP A 1 21.29 11.34 -6.60
N LYS A 2 20.87 10.83 -5.39
CA LYS A 2 19.45 10.42 -5.15
C LYS A 2 18.45 11.57 -5.35
N LYS A 3 18.85 12.81 -5.15
CA LYS A 3 18.03 14.00 -5.43
C LYS A 3 17.78 14.21 -6.92
N ASP A 4 18.76 13.90 -7.75
CA ASP A 4 18.66 14.04 -9.20
C ASP A 4 17.76 12.97 -9.82
N GLU A 5 17.67 11.79 -9.20
CA GLU A 5 16.80 10.70 -9.61
C GLU A 5 15.33 10.99 -9.27
N VAL A 6 15.07 11.59 -8.09
CA VAL A 6 13.76 12.08 -7.66
C VAL A 6 13.24 13.14 -8.64
N THR A 7 14.07 14.13 -8.97
CA THR A 7 13.72 15.23 -9.88
C THR A 7 13.53 14.74 -11.33
N LYS A 8 14.19 13.64 -11.74
CA LYS A 8 14.00 13.03 -13.06
C LYS A 8 12.68 12.25 -13.18
N LYS A 9 12.25 11.55 -12.12
CA LYS A 9 10.99 10.79 -12.13
C LYS A 9 9.75 11.69 -12.21
N GLU A 10 9.80 12.89 -11.64
CA GLU A 10 8.67 13.85 -11.68
C GLU A 10 8.60 14.67 -12.99
N LYS A 11 9.61 14.58 -13.87
CA LYS A 11 9.60 15.27 -15.16
C LYS A 11 8.58 14.64 -16.11
N GLY A 12 7.57 15.41 -16.47
CA GLY A 12 6.53 15.05 -17.43
C GLY A 12 5.22 14.54 -16.79
N LEU A 13 5.14 14.48 -15.45
CA LEU A 13 3.91 14.24 -14.73
C LEU A 13 3.00 15.48 -14.87
N SER A 14 1.78 15.31 -15.29
CA SER A 14 0.77 16.37 -15.25
C SER A 14 -0.36 16.02 -14.28
N ILE A 15 -0.75 17.00 -13.46
CA ILE A 15 -1.81 16.87 -12.47
C ILE A 15 -2.90 17.89 -12.80
N HIS A 16 -4.11 17.43 -12.99
CA HIS A 16 -5.27 18.24 -13.32
C HIS A 16 -6.44 17.95 -12.39
N GLU A 17 -7.24 18.96 -12.09
CA GLU A 17 -8.52 18.76 -11.41
C GLU A 17 -9.64 18.71 -12.46
N ILE A 18 -10.38 17.60 -12.50
CA ILE A 18 -11.50 17.38 -13.41
C ILE A 18 -12.68 16.84 -12.59
N ASP A 19 -13.79 17.55 -12.57
CA ASP A 19 -15.01 17.18 -11.85
C ASP A 19 -14.76 16.83 -10.36
N GLY A 20 -13.91 17.63 -9.68
CA GLY A 20 -13.57 17.44 -8.27
C GLY A 20 -12.67 16.21 -8.02
N LYS A 21 -12.05 15.67 -9.05
CA LYS A 21 -11.10 14.57 -8.98
C LYS A 21 -9.73 15.02 -9.46
N THR A 22 -8.69 14.65 -8.72
CA THR A 22 -7.32 14.83 -9.17
C THR A 22 -6.98 13.75 -10.19
N VAL A 23 -6.69 14.16 -11.41
CA VAL A 23 -6.27 13.27 -12.50
C VAL A 23 -4.76 13.39 -12.67
N ILE A 24 -4.07 12.27 -12.51
CA ILE A 24 -2.62 12.15 -12.72
C ILE A 24 -2.41 11.51 -14.07
N THR A 25 -1.79 12.26 -15.00
CA THR A 25 -1.48 11.76 -16.34
C THR A 25 -0.02 11.35 -16.40
N ALA A 26 0.21 10.11 -16.83
CA ALA A 26 1.55 9.56 -17.02
C ALA A 26 2.32 10.32 -18.12
N PRO A 27 3.64 10.46 -17.98
CA PRO A 27 4.49 10.93 -19.08
C PRO A 27 4.37 10.03 -20.31
N THR A 28 4.56 10.61 -21.48
CA THR A 28 4.54 9.86 -22.75
C THR A 28 5.57 8.73 -22.72
N GLY A 29 5.12 7.51 -22.98
CA GLY A 29 5.96 6.30 -22.99
C GLY A 29 6.09 5.58 -21.65
N ALA A 30 5.60 6.12 -20.54
CA ALA A 30 5.56 5.41 -19.27
C ALA A 30 4.48 4.32 -19.29
N VAL A 31 4.87 3.12 -18.87
CA VAL A 31 3.99 1.94 -18.80
C VAL A 31 3.56 1.69 -17.37
N TYR A 32 4.46 1.90 -16.40
CA TYR A 32 4.23 1.61 -15.00
C TYR A 32 4.33 2.85 -14.11
N LEU A 33 3.54 2.88 -13.04
CA LEU A 33 3.52 3.99 -12.09
C LEU A 33 4.88 4.26 -11.43
N ASN A 34 5.65 3.22 -11.15
CA ASN A 34 6.99 3.36 -10.55
C ASN A 34 8.03 4.00 -11.47
N GLU A 35 7.73 4.20 -12.75
CA GLU A 35 8.62 4.92 -13.67
C GLU A 35 8.57 6.44 -13.44
N PHE A 36 7.46 6.97 -12.91
CA PHE A 36 7.24 8.40 -12.74
C PHE A 36 6.70 8.82 -11.37
N MET A 37 6.28 7.86 -10.52
CA MET A 37 5.85 8.13 -9.15
C MET A 37 6.86 7.57 -8.15
N ILE A 38 7.16 8.35 -7.11
CA ILE A 38 8.06 7.97 -6.02
C ILE A 38 7.24 7.49 -4.81
N THR A 39 6.08 8.07 -4.61
CA THR A 39 5.12 7.70 -3.56
C THR A 39 3.71 7.72 -4.12
N LEU A 40 2.81 7.00 -3.48
CA LEU A 40 1.39 7.06 -3.82
C LEU A 40 0.71 8.22 -3.08
N PRO A 41 -0.24 8.93 -3.69
CA PRO A 41 -1.02 9.95 -2.99
C PRO A 41 -1.87 9.32 -1.90
N SER A 42 -2.17 10.07 -0.84
CA SER A 42 -3.18 9.67 0.16
C SER A 42 -4.59 9.83 -0.41
N GLY A 43 -5.51 9.01 0.08
CA GLY A 43 -6.89 8.97 -0.41
C GLY A 43 -7.15 7.81 -1.38
N ILE A 44 -8.21 7.92 -2.17
CA ILE A 44 -8.61 6.90 -3.12
C ILE A 44 -7.84 7.06 -4.43
N LEU A 45 -7.05 6.06 -4.80
CA LEU A 45 -6.36 5.99 -6.08
C LEU A 45 -6.98 4.91 -6.96
N ASN A 46 -7.70 5.37 -7.98
CA ASN A 46 -8.18 4.49 -9.04
C ASN A 46 -7.08 4.30 -10.08
N LYS A 47 -6.48 3.13 -10.09
CA LYS A 47 -5.35 2.77 -10.96
C LYS A 47 -5.77 2.34 -12.38
N LYS A 48 -7.08 2.31 -12.68
CA LYS A 48 -7.71 1.88 -13.94
C LYS A 48 -7.35 0.45 -14.38
N GLU A 49 -6.09 0.05 -14.25
CA GLU A 49 -5.59 -1.26 -14.70
C GLU A 49 -4.90 -2.01 -13.58
N THR A 50 -5.05 -3.34 -13.58
CA THR A 50 -4.26 -4.24 -12.72
C THR A 50 -2.82 -4.30 -13.25
N GLY A 51 -1.85 -4.50 -12.34
CA GLY A 51 -0.44 -4.63 -12.76
C GLY A 51 0.26 -3.32 -13.17
N CYS A 52 -0.37 -2.16 -12.93
CA CYS A 52 0.20 -0.85 -13.28
C CYS A 52 1.41 -0.42 -12.44
N GLY A 53 1.93 -1.27 -11.54
CA GLY A 53 3.13 -0.96 -10.74
C GLY A 53 2.86 -0.19 -9.45
N ALA A 54 1.61 0.02 -9.02
CA ALA A 54 1.30 0.76 -7.78
C ALA A 54 1.95 0.13 -6.53
N THR A 55 1.90 -1.19 -6.41
CA THR A 55 2.57 -1.91 -5.31
C THR A 55 4.09 -1.75 -5.39
N THR A 56 4.67 -1.74 -6.59
CA THR A 56 6.10 -1.54 -6.82
C THR A 56 6.56 -0.17 -6.30
N VAL A 57 5.77 0.89 -6.55
CA VAL A 57 6.07 2.25 -6.04
C VAL A 57 6.37 2.22 -4.54
N VAL A 58 5.49 1.61 -3.73
CA VAL A 58 5.64 1.62 -2.27
C VAL A 58 6.61 0.56 -1.74
N LEU A 59 6.89 -0.50 -2.49
CA LEU A 59 7.89 -1.50 -2.10
C LEU A 59 9.32 -1.04 -2.37
N GLU A 60 9.53 -0.20 -3.37
CA GLU A 60 10.87 0.26 -3.79
C GLU A 60 11.25 1.63 -3.25
N ASN A 61 10.31 2.39 -2.68
CA ASN A 61 10.59 3.71 -2.10
C ASN A 61 11.19 3.62 -0.68
N GLN A 62 11.54 4.76 -0.11
CA GLN A 62 12.16 4.89 1.22
C GLN A 62 11.15 4.94 2.37
N GLU A 63 9.84 4.88 2.10
CA GLU A 63 8.83 4.95 3.14
C GLU A 63 8.65 3.60 3.85
N ASN A 64 8.42 3.62 5.15
CA ASN A 64 7.88 2.45 5.84
C ASN A 64 6.44 2.24 5.35
N VAL A 65 6.04 1.02 5.05
CA VAL A 65 4.70 0.73 4.52
C VAL A 65 4.11 -0.55 5.09
N ILE A 66 2.80 -0.50 5.36
CA ILE A 66 1.97 -1.68 5.54
C ILE A 66 0.99 -1.75 4.37
N ILE A 67 1.02 -2.83 3.61
CA ILE A 67 0.08 -3.11 2.53
C ILE A 67 -0.94 -4.13 3.03
N ALA A 68 -2.18 -3.70 3.19
CA ALA A 68 -3.30 -4.57 3.57
C ALA A 68 -3.98 -5.14 2.31
N CYS A 69 -4.09 -6.45 2.25
CA CYS A 69 -4.67 -7.19 1.12
C CYS A 69 -5.92 -7.98 1.54
N PRO A 70 -6.91 -8.16 0.67
CA PRO A 70 -8.13 -8.88 1.02
C PRO A 70 -7.91 -10.39 1.24
N THR A 71 -6.96 -10.98 0.54
CA THR A 71 -6.76 -12.43 0.57
C THR A 71 -5.30 -12.82 0.73
N ARG A 72 -5.11 -13.99 1.31
CA ARG A 72 -3.81 -14.63 1.45
C ARG A 72 -3.18 -14.97 0.09
N GLN A 73 -4.02 -15.41 -0.87
CA GLN A 73 -3.54 -15.75 -2.20
C GLN A 73 -2.94 -14.54 -2.92
N LEU A 74 -3.55 -13.37 -2.75
CA LEU A 74 -2.99 -12.13 -3.31
C LEU A 74 -1.60 -11.81 -2.75
N ILE A 75 -1.40 -12.00 -1.44
CA ILE A 75 -0.08 -11.83 -0.81
C ILE A 75 0.93 -12.82 -1.40
N ILE A 76 0.57 -14.09 -1.51
CA ILE A 76 1.44 -15.14 -2.08
C ILE A 76 1.86 -14.78 -3.50
N ASN A 77 0.90 -14.36 -4.33
CA ASN A 77 1.17 -13.99 -5.71
C ASN A 77 2.10 -12.76 -5.80
N LYS A 78 1.86 -11.75 -4.95
CA LYS A 78 2.70 -10.54 -4.92
C LYS A 78 4.12 -10.85 -4.42
N VAL A 79 4.27 -11.64 -3.37
CA VAL A 79 5.60 -12.06 -2.87
C VAL A 79 6.36 -12.86 -3.92
N ALA A 80 5.67 -13.70 -4.71
CA ALA A 80 6.30 -14.41 -5.82
C ALA A 80 6.79 -13.48 -6.94
N GLN A 81 6.07 -12.37 -7.19
CA GLN A 81 6.50 -11.31 -8.12
C GLN A 81 7.66 -10.48 -7.57
N TYR A 82 7.76 -10.36 -6.24
CA TYR A 82 8.78 -9.58 -5.52
C TYR A 82 9.61 -10.49 -4.59
N PRO A 83 10.39 -11.43 -5.14
CA PRO A 83 11.24 -12.28 -4.31
C PRO A 83 12.35 -11.45 -3.65
N ASN A 84 12.59 -11.67 -2.37
CA ASN A 84 13.58 -10.91 -1.59
C ASN A 84 15.00 -10.93 -2.20
N SER A 85 15.31 -11.92 -3.04
CA SER A 85 16.59 -12.01 -3.77
C SER A 85 16.73 -10.99 -4.92
N ARG A 86 15.62 -10.36 -5.34
CA ARG A 86 15.58 -9.42 -6.47
C ARG A 86 15.03 -8.05 -6.10
N CYS A 87 14.45 -7.94 -4.90
CA CYS A 87 13.90 -6.68 -4.42
C CYS A 87 14.96 -5.81 -3.75
N LEU A 88 14.79 -4.49 -3.87
CA LEU A 88 15.66 -3.52 -3.22
C LEU A 88 15.61 -3.67 -1.69
N TYR A 89 14.44 -4.00 -1.14
CA TYR A 89 14.20 -4.16 0.28
C TYR A 89 13.53 -5.49 0.58
N LYS A 90 13.92 -6.10 1.72
CA LYS A 90 13.29 -7.31 2.22
C LYS A 90 11.83 -7.03 2.60
N LEU A 91 10.91 -7.87 2.15
CA LEU A 91 9.48 -7.79 2.43
C LEU A 91 9.07 -8.86 3.43
N LEU A 92 8.30 -8.49 4.47
CA LEU A 92 7.65 -9.44 5.36
C LEU A 92 6.19 -9.67 4.93
N ALA A 93 5.85 -10.91 4.61
CA ALA A 93 4.47 -11.33 4.38
C ALA A 93 3.87 -11.88 5.69
N VAL A 94 2.87 -11.19 6.25
CA VAL A 94 2.19 -11.60 7.48
C VAL A 94 0.96 -12.43 7.13
N GLN A 95 1.09 -13.73 7.33
CA GLN A 95 0.07 -14.74 7.07
C GLN A 95 -0.21 -15.56 8.35
N LYS A 96 -1.06 -16.60 8.23
CA LYS A 96 -1.30 -17.55 9.32
C LYS A 96 0.03 -18.16 9.78
N GLY A 97 0.30 -18.09 11.09
CA GLY A 97 1.56 -18.56 11.69
C GLY A 97 2.62 -17.48 11.90
N VAL A 98 2.50 -16.31 11.26
CA VAL A 98 3.37 -15.16 11.53
C VAL A 98 2.79 -14.37 12.70
N GLY A 99 3.34 -14.58 13.87
CA GLY A 99 2.93 -13.93 15.12
C GLY A 99 3.60 -12.56 15.31
N LYS A 100 3.24 -11.92 16.43
CA LYS A 100 3.80 -10.62 16.85
C LYS A 100 5.32 -10.63 16.89
N ASN A 101 5.92 -11.65 17.52
CA ASN A 101 7.37 -11.76 17.67
C ASN A 101 8.13 -11.81 16.32
N HIS A 102 7.54 -12.40 15.28
CA HIS A 102 8.14 -12.41 13.95
C HIS A 102 8.14 -11.01 13.32
N ILE A 103 7.06 -10.24 13.55
CA ILE A 103 6.97 -8.86 13.06
C ILE A 103 7.98 -7.98 13.79
N GLU A 104 8.09 -8.11 15.11
CA GLU A 104 9.05 -7.38 15.93
C GLU A 104 10.48 -7.66 15.50
N LYS A 105 10.85 -8.93 15.35
CA LYS A 105 12.18 -9.32 14.87
C LYS A 105 12.50 -8.75 13.49
N TYR A 106 11.56 -8.85 12.55
CA TYR A 106 11.73 -8.28 11.22
C TYR A 106 11.95 -6.76 11.26
N ILE A 107 11.16 -6.05 12.06
CA ILE A 107 11.32 -4.60 12.23
C ILE A 107 12.71 -4.27 12.81
N GLU A 108 13.16 -5.00 13.81
CA GLU A 108 14.50 -4.83 14.41
C GLU A 108 15.62 -5.05 13.36
N GLU A 109 15.47 -6.03 12.48
CA GLU A 109 16.40 -6.27 11.37
C GLU A 109 16.38 -5.12 10.34
N CYS A 110 15.25 -4.42 10.19
CA CYS A 110 15.14 -3.29 9.26
C CYS A 110 15.72 -1.99 9.81
N LEU A 111 15.66 -1.77 11.14
CA LEU A 111 16.07 -0.51 11.75
C LEU A 111 17.53 -0.15 11.41
N GLY A 112 17.74 1.03 10.84
CA GLY A 112 19.03 1.52 10.39
C GLY A 112 19.57 0.93 9.08
N ASN A 113 18.91 -0.09 8.53
CA ASN A 113 19.35 -0.79 7.32
C ASN A 113 18.45 -0.53 6.11
N GLN A 114 17.14 -0.60 6.30
CA GLN A 114 16.16 -0.46 5.23
C GLN A 114 14.80 0.03 5.78
N PRO A 115 13.92 0.57 4.93
CA PRO A 115 12.54 0.83 5.34
C PRO A 115 11.78 -0.46 5.62
N VAL A 116 10.82 -0.38 6.55
CA VAL A 116 9.96 -1.50 6.89
C VAL A 116 8.93 -1.72 5.77
N LYS A 117 8.91 -2.91 5.19
CA LYS A 117 7.97 -3.32 4.13
C LYS A 117 7.17 -4.53 4.60
N ILE A 118 5.91 -4.32 4.96
CA ILE A 118 5.04 -5.39 5.48
C ILE A 118 3.82 -5.53 4.59
N MET A 119 3.48 -6.76 4.22
CA MET A 119 2.25 -7.10 3.51
C MET A 119 1.41 -8.03 4.38
N VAL A 120 0.15 -7.69 4.58
CA VAL A 120 -0.75 -8.39 5.53
C VAL A 120 -2.12 -8.64 4.91
N THR A 121 -2.86 -9.62 5.43
CA THR A 121 -4.31 -9.70 5.18
C THR A 121 -5.05 -8.65 6.02
N TYR A 122 -6.28 -8.28 5.63
CA TYR A 122 -7.13 -7.38 6.41
C TYR A 122 -7.28 -7.86 7.87
N ASP A 123 -7.42 -9.17 8.09
CA ASP A 123 -7.53 -9.77 9.43
C ASP A 123 -6.25 -9.60 10.28
N SER A 124 -5.09 -9.57 9.64
CA SER A 124 -3.79 -9.46 10.33
C SER A 124 -3.30 -8.01 10.47
N PHE A 125 -3.95 -7.06 9.76
CA PHE A 125 -3.56 -5.66 9.73
C PHE A 125 -3.48 -5.02 11.12
N PRO A 126 -4.48 -5.15 12.03
CA PRO A 126 -4.41 -4.52 13.35
C PRO A 126 -3.19 -4.95 14.15
N ARG A 127 -2.78 -6.22 14.01
CA ARG A 127 -1.60 -6.76 14.69
C ARG A 127 -0.31 -6.13 14.18
N ALA A 128 -0.14 -6.02 12.87
CA ALA A 128 1.04 -5.41 12.28
C ALA A 128 1.13 -3.93 12.66
N LEU A 129 0.00 -3.22 12.57
CA LEU A 129 -0.07 -1.81 12.93
C LEU A 129 0.23 -1.57 14.42
N ALA A 130 -0.27 -2.43 15.31
CA ALA A 130 0.01 -2.32 16.74
C ALA A 130 1.51 -2.44 17.04
N VAL A 131 2.24 -3.32 16.34
CA VAL A 131 3.69 -3.44 16.51
C VAL A 131 4.41 -2.20 15.99
N MET A 132 4.02 -1.63 14.85
CA MET A 132 4.59 -0.38 14.34
C MET A 132 4.38 0.77 15.33
N LYS A 133 3.15 0.94 15.84
CA LYS A 133 2.82 1.93 16.87
C LYS A 133 3.66 1.74 18.15
N GLN A 134 3.78 0.51 18.63
CA GLN A 134 4.57 0.19 19.82
C GLN A 134 6.06 0.54 19.66
N LYS A 135 6.59 0.41 18.45
CA LYS A 135 7.98 0.76 18.13
C LYS A 135 8.14 2.24 17.75
N GLY A 136 7.08 3.04 17.75
CA GLY A 136 7.11 4.47 17.37
C GLY A 136 7.45 4.70 15.89
N ILE A 137 7.13 3.75 15.01
CA ILE A 137 7.47 3.82 13.59
C ILE A 137 6.25 4.33 12.81
N GLU A 138 6.40 5.50 12.23
CA GLU A 138 5.42 6.02 11.28
C GLU A 138 5.52 5.26 9.95
N CYS A 139 4.36 4.98 9.37
CA CYS A 139 4.30 4.27 8.09
C CYS A 139 3.14 4.76 7.22
N LYS A 140 3.32 4.61 5.92
CA LYS A 140 2.22 4.70 4.96
C LYS A 140 1.39 3.42 5.02
N ILE A 141 0.08 3.56 4.90
CA ILE A 141 -0.83 2.42 4.80
C ILE A 141 -1.37 2.38 3.38
N VAL A 142 -1.33 1.22 2.77
CA VAL A 142 -1.93 0.96 1.46
C VAL A 142 -2.96 -0.15 1.62
N VAL A 143 -4.20 0.17 1.29
CA VAL A 143 -5.30 -0.81 1.27
C VAL A 143 -5.50 -1.23 -0.18
N ASP A 144 -5.00 -2.41 -0.54
CA ASP A 144 -5.08 -2.91 -1.91
C ASP A 144 -6.43 -3.61 -2.15
N GLU A 145 -6.95 -3.45 -3.36
CA GLU A 145 -8.26 -3.95 -3.78
C GLU A 145 -9.38 -3.54 -2.80
N TYR A 146 -9.41 -2.25 -2.44
CA TYR A 146 -10.32 -1.76 -1.38
C TYR A 146 -11.81 -1.95 -1.72
N GLN A 147 -12.19 -2.13 -3.00
CA GLN A 147 -13.56 -2.50 -3.39
C GLN A 147 -14.01 -3.80 -2.72
N GLU A 148 -13.08 -4.73 -2.45
CA GLU A 148 -13.36 -5.97 -1.73
C GLU A 148 -13.83 -5.73 -0.28
N ILE A 149 -13.57 -4.55 0.28
CA ILE A 149 -14.10 -4.16 1.60
C ILE A 149 -15.63 -4.12 1.56
N LEU A 150 -16.22 -3.60 0.49
CA LEU A 150 -17.66 -3.51 0.35
C LEU A 150 -18.28 -4.89 0.18
N ASP A 151 -17.69 -5.73 -0.67
CA ASP A 151 -18.17 -7.09 -0.95
C ASP A 151 -17.98 -8.02 0.26
N ALA A 152 -16.83 -7.89 0.94
CA ALA A 152 -16.50 -8.69 2.11
C ALA A 152 -17.21 -8.23 3.39
N TYR A 153 -17.78 -7.03 3.43
CA TYR A 153 -18.46 -6.49 4.62
C TYR A 153 -19.58 -7.41 5.12
N VAL A 154 -20.27 -8.09 4.21
CA VAL A 154 -21.34 -9.03 4.53
C VAL A 154 -20.82 -10.29 5.26
N TYR A 155 -19.65 -10.80 4.85
CA TYR A 155 -19.09 -12.08 5.32
C TYR A 155 -17.93 -11.94 6.33
N ARG A 156 -17.22 -10.81 6.33
CA ARG A 156 -16.03 -10.53 7.17
C ARG A 156 -16.18 -9.27 8.00
N ASN A 157 -17.37 -9.01 8.47
CA ASN A 157 -17.75 -7.76 9.14
C ASN A 157 -16.76 -7.34 10.25
N THR A 158 -16.34 -8.27 11.12
CA THR A 158 -15.43 -7.96 12.24
C THR A 158 -14.03 -7.51 11.78
N ALA A 159 -13.42 -8.24 10.84
CA ALA A 159 -12.08 -7.91 10.33
C ALA A 159 -12.07 -6.55 9.62
N ILE A 160 -13.10 -6.30 8.80
CA ILE A 160 -13.25 -5.04 8.07
C ILE A 160 -13.56 -3.88 9.02
N LYS A 161 -14.43 -4.08 10.00
CA LYS A 161 -14.69 -3.06 11.04
C LYS A 161 -13.42 -2.70 11.80
N ASN A 162 -12.62 -3.69 12.19
CA ASN A 162 -11.36 -3.45 12.87
C ASN A 162 -10.36 -2.71 11.97
N LEU A 163 -10.25 -3.12 10.70
CA LEU A 163 -9.41 -2.42 9.72
C LEU A 163 -9.84 -0.95 9.60
N LEU A 164 -11.11 -0.67 9.34
CA LEU A 164 -11.62 0.69 9.17
C LEU A 164 -11.51 1.52 10.45
N HIS A 165 -11.73 0.90 11.61
CA HIS A 165 -11.54 1.56 12.90
C HIS A 165 -10.09 2.03 13.11
N GLU A 166 -9.12 1.18 12.80
CA GLU A 166 -7.71 1.52 12.88
C GLU A 166 -7.29 2.59 11.86
N LEU A 167 -7.90 2.59 10.67
CA LEU A 167 -7.59 3.55 9.60
C LEU A 167 -8.17 4.95 9.85
N LYS A 168 -9.19 5.07 10.68
CA LYS A 168 -9.90 6.33 10.93
C LYS A 168 -8.97 7.47 11.37
N ASP A 169 -7.94 7.15 12.15
CA ASP A 169 -7.02 8.13 12.72
C ASP A 169 -5.73 8.32 11.88
N TYR A 170 -5.69 7.71 10.69
CA TYR A 170 -4.54 7.81 9.78
C TYR A 170 -4.82 8.73 8.60
N SER A 171 -3.97 9.73 8.41
CA SER A 171 -4.00 10.63 7.24
C SER A 171 -3.20 10.09 6.05
N ASN A 172 -2.16 9.28 6.29
CA ASN A 172 -1.29 8.75 5.26
C ASN A 172 -1.75 7.37 4.78
N VAL A 173 -2.98 7.30 4.25
CA VAL A 173 -3.60 6.07 3.73
C VAL A 173 -3.89 6.22 2.25
N THR A 174 -3.50 5.23 1.46
CA THR A 174 -3.88 5.08 0.05
C THR A 174 -4.80 3.87 -0.12
N TYR A 175 -5.97 4.09 -0.68
CA TYR A 175 -6.92 3.03 -1.05
C TYR A 175 -6.78 2.76 -2.54
N LEU A 176 -6.29 1.58 -2.92
CA LEU A 176 -6.07 1.18 -4.31
C LEU A 176 -7.24 0.36 -4.84
N SER A 177 -7.72 0.71 -6.03
CA SER A 177 -8.63 -0.12 -6.80
C SER A 177 -8.33 -0.02 -8.29
N ALA A 178 -8.45 -1.13 -9.01
CA ALA A 178 -8.51 -1.15 -10.46
C ALA A 178 -9.96 -1.01 -10.98
N THR A 179 -10.93 -1.29 -10.12
CA THR A 179 -12.36 -1.19 -10.46
C THR A 179 -12.91 0.12 -9.89
N PRO A 180 -13.43 1.04 -10.73
CA PRO A 180 -14.06 2.27 -10.25
C PRO A 180 -15.23 1.95 -9.33
N ILE A 181 -15.21 2.47 -8.11
CA ILE A 181 -16.38 2.39 -7.23
C ILE A 181 -17.30 3.56 -7.57
N PRO A 182 -18.61 3.32 -7.78
CA PRO A 182 -19.58 4.39 -7.97
C PRO A 182 -19.54 5.38 -6.80
N VAL A 183 -19.64 6.68 -7.11
CA VAL A 183 -19.57 7.78 -6.13
C VAL A 183 -20.59 7.63 -4.99
N SER A 184 -21.70 6.95 -5.23
CA SER A 184 -22.72 6.62 -4.22
C SER A 184 -22.21 5.80 -3.03
N TYR A 185 -21.06 5.13 -3.15
CA TYR A 185 -20.44 4.33 -2.08
C TYR A 185 -19.24 5.03 -1.41
N THR A 186 -18.88 6.24 -1.83
CA THR A 186 -17.72 6.97 -1.29
C THR A 186 -17.99 7.70 0.03
N HIS A 187 -18.91 7.23 0.85
CA HIS A 187 -19.10 7.74 2.22
C HIS A 187 -18.05 7.24 3.24
N LEU A 188 -16.90 6.77 2.76
CA LEU A 188 -15.70 6.54 3.58
C LEU A 188 -14.92 7.87 3.73
N ARG A 189 -15.57 8.84 4.38
CA ARG A 189 -14.92 10.03 4.93
C ARG A 189 -14.63 9.85 6.41
#